data_17f8b7b6c894faf7a8b23e9bc919275b
#
_entry.id   17f8b7b6c894faf7a8b23e9bc919275b
#
_cell.length_a   1.000
_cell.length_b   1.000
_cell.length_c   1.000
_cell.angle_alpha   90.00
_cell.angle_beta   90.00
_cell.angle_gamma   90.00
#
_symmetry.space_group_name_H-M   'P 1'
#
loop_
_entity.id
_entity.type
_entity.pdbx_description
1 polymer ?
#
loop_
_entity_poly.entity_id
_entity_poly.type
_entity_poly.pdbx_seq_one_letter_code
_entity_poly.pdbx_strand_id
1 'polypeptide(L)'
;MGNETSSGLGFCGNEMVGKFVAGNDFDNVQVHAQGIAAGAKYNIASCSSEAIADGKVKMERYQAVDLINGLERHDGYTHRYFKAFSPTLQNRLKYYALNGGRLLVSGSYNGSDMQTEAEKAFLSDILKVNYEPTGTKFIVQDINPEDSTITERDSIVTTAGSVSGLGQVFNYYNELNAKHYAATHPEILQPVGNTAFTAMRYTSGTSAAVAYKSTSYRTFCMGFPVECIVDERTRNSVLLGILKFLIE
;
A
#
# COMPACT_ATOMS: atom_id res chain seq x y z
N MET A 1 -12.70 -18.58 18.15
CA MET A 1 -13.39 -17.56 18.33
C MET A 1 -12.99 -16.28 17.70
N GLY A 2 -11.96 -15.76 17.92
CA GLY A 2 -11.61 -14.47 17.45
C GLY A 2 -11.62 -14.21 15.98
N ASN A 3 -11.66 -15.18 15.39
CA ASN A 3 -11.73 -15.24 14.08
C ASN A 3 -12.55 -14.32 13.36
N GLU A 4 -13.61 -14.25 13.80
CA GLU A 4 -14.52 -13.42 13.29
C GLU A 4 -14.03 -12.12 13.11
N THR A 5 -13.47 -11.83 14.08
CA THR A 5 -12.85 -10.71 14.11
C THR A 5 -12.20 -10.40 12.92
N SER A 6 -11.50 -11.19 12.82
CA SER A 6 -10.79 -11.14 11.73
C SER A 6 -11.52 -10.85 10.58
N SER A 7 -12.50 -11.28 10.61
CA SER A 7 -13.22 -11.00 9.57
C SER A 7 -13.24 -9.63 9.18
N GLY A 8 -13.44 -8.91 10.07
CA GLY A 8 -13.57 -7.56 9.76
C GLY A 8 -12.56 -7.04 8.82
N LEU A 9 -11.60 -7.71 8.88
CA LEU A 9 -10.59 -7.50 8.12
C LEU A 9 -10.78 -7.85 6.81
N GLY A 10 -11.75 -8.44 6.64
CA GLY A 10 -11.97 -8.96 5.35
C GLY A 10 -11.64 -8.03 4.22
N PHE A 11 -11.77 -6.82 4.33
CA PHE A 11 -11.44 -5.93 3.24
C PHE A 11 -9.98 -5.52 3.15
N CYS A 12 -9.23 -5.81 4.16
CA CYS A 12 -7.79 -5.73 4.04
C CYS A 12 -7.18 -6.53 5.17
N GLY A 13 -6.21 -7.32 4.89
CA GLY A 13 -5.52 -8.13 5.88
C GLY A 13 -5.05 -7.36 7.09
N ASN A 14 -4.97 -6.07 6.98
CA ASN A 14 -4.63 -5.19 8.05
C ASN A 14 -5.53 -5.27 9.26
N GLU A 15 -6.83 -5.31 9.06
CA GLU A 15 -7.73 -5.43 10.19
C GLU A 15 -7.55 -6.72 10.93
N MET A 16 -7.27 -7.76 10.21
CA MET A 16 -6.96 -9.03 10.81
C MET A 16 -5.74 -8.91 11.72
N VAL A 17 -4.67 -8.35 11.19
CA VAL A 17 -3.46 -8.12 11.98
C VAL A 17 -3.75 -7.24 13.18
N GLY A 18 -4.45 -6.16 12.97
CA GLY A 18 -4.80 -5.24 14.04
C GLY A 18 -5.56 -5.91 15.18
N LYS A 19 -6.45 -6.82 14.86
CA LYS A 19 -7.26 -7.52 15.88
C LYS A 19 -6.51 -8.61 16.62
N PHE A 20 -5.44 -9.14 16.06
CA PHE A 20 -4.57 -10.05 16.78
C PHE A 20 -3.59 -9.33 17.72
N VAL A 21 -3.44 -8.05 17.57
CA VAL A 21 -2.63 -7.25 18.48
C VAL A 21 -3.49 -6.78 19.62
N ALA A 22 -3.38 -7.49 20.68
CA ALA A 22 -4.13 -7.39 21.90
C ALA A 22 -4.66 -5.99 22.25
N GLY A 23 -5.93 -5.78 22.03
CA GLY A 23 -6.63 -4.58 22.47
C GLY A 23 -6.34 -3.30 21.70
N ASN A 24 -5.64 -3.36 20.60
CA ASN A 24 -5.42 -2.19 19.75
C ASN A 24 -6.53 -2.04 18.72
N ASP A 25 -7.08 -0.87 18.67
CA ASP A 25 -8.03 -0.47 17.64
C ASP A 25 -7.28 0.01 16.42
N PHE A 26 -6.83 -0.92 15.58
CA PHE A 26 -6.32 -0.56 14.27
C PHE A 26 -7.48 -0.37 13.30
N ASP A 27 -7.78 0.86 13.03
CA ASP A 27 -8.69 1.22 11.95
C ASP A 27 -7.90 1.87 10.81
N ASN A 28 -7.34 1.03 9.95
CA ASN A 28 -6.51 1.50 8.84
C ASN A 28 -7.34 2.29 7.82
N VAL A 29 -8.60 1.95 7.66
CA VAL A 29 -9.52 2.74 6.82
C VAL A 29 -9.70 4.13 7.39
N GLN A 30 -9.85 4.27 8.70
CA GLN A 30 -9.95 5.57 9.36
C GLN A 30 -8.66 6.37 9.21
N VAL A 31 -7.49 5.73 9.35
CA VAL A 31 -6.19 6.38 9.16
C VAL A 31 -6.06 6.97 7.75
N HIS A 32 -6.40 6.21 6.74
CA HIS A 32 -6.38 6.68 5.36
C HIS A 32 -7.43 7.78 5.11
N ALA A 33 -8.64 7.57 5.60
CA ALA A 33 -9.72 8.56 5.46
C ALA A 33 -9.40 9.89 6.12
N GLN A 34 -8.81 9.89 7.31
CA GLN A 34 -8.36 11.09 8.00
C GLN A 34 -7.28 11.82 7.19
N GLY A 35 -6.31 11.08 6.65
CA GLY A 35 -5.28 11.63 5.79
C GLY A 35 -5.85 12.29 4.54
N ILE A 36 -6.77 11.63 3.88
CA ILE A 36 -7.45 12.17 2.69
C ILE A 36 -8.30 13.39 3.04
N ALA A 37 -9.04 13.35 4.14
CA ALA A 37 -9.92 14.44 4.58
C ALA A 37 -9.15 15.68 5.05
N ALA A 38 -7.94 15.52 5.53
CA ALA A 38 -7.15 16.61 6.12
C ALA A 38 -6.86 17.79 5.17
N GLY A 39 -6.90 17.58 3.88
CA GLY A 39 -6.59 18.61 2.89
C GLY A 39 -7.49 18.64 1.67
N ALA A 40 -8.50 17.80 1.59
CA ALA A 40 -9.32 17.67 0.40
C ALA A 40 -10.82 17.60 0.73
N LYS A 41 -11.64 18.19 -0.13
CA LYS A 41 -13.09 18.15 -0.02
C LYS A 41 -13.65 16.96 -0.79
N TYR A 42 -13.25 15.75 -0.41
CA TYR A 42 -13.74 14.54 -1.05
C TYR A 42 -14.71 13.78 -0.13
N ASN A 43 -15.74 13.22 -0.72
CA ASN A 43 -16.59 12.26 -0.06
C ASN A 43 -15.88 10.90 -0.05
N ILE A 44 -15.78 10.29 1.10
CA ILE A 44 -15.10 9.03 1.32
C ILE A 44 -16.14 7.96 1.63
N ALA A 45 -16.03 6.81 0.98
CA ALA A 45 -16.80 5.62 1.28
C ALA A 45 -15.84 4.43 1.40
N SER A 46 -16.14 3.49 2.26
CA SER A 46 -15.35 2.28 2.44
C SER A 46 -16.19 1.02 2.26
N CYS A 47 -15.55 -0.03 1.81
CA CYS A 47 -16.14 -1.36 1.71
C CYS A 47 -15.02 -2.41 1.76
N SER A 48 -15.39 -3.67 1.95
CA SER A 48 -14.41 -4.75 1.85
C SER A 48 -14.00 -5.06 0.42
N SER A 49 -12.82 -5.61 0.23
CA SER A 49 -12.34 -6.08 -1.07
C SER A 49 -13.23 -7.20 -1.65
N GLU A 50 -13.83 -8.03 -0.78
CA GLU A 50 -14.78 -9.04 -1.18
C GLU A 50 -16.06 -8.43 -1.76
N ALA A 51 -16.52 -7.30 -1.21
CA ALA A 51 -17.71 -6.62 -1.76
C ALA A 51 -17.45 -6.11 -3.19
N ILE A 52 -16.22 -5.71 -3.49
CA ILE A 52 -15.77 -5.37 -4.85
C ILE A 52 -15.69 -6.64 -5.70
N ALA A 53 -15.01 -7.68 -5.20
CA ALA A 53 -14.85 -8.94 -5.92
C ALA A 53 -16.20 -9.57 -6.28
N ASP A 54 -17.14 -9.57 -5.37
CA ASP A 54 -18.51 -10.05 -5.55
C ASP A 54 -19.37 -9.14 -6.46
N GLY A 55 -18.88 -7.95 -6.80
CA GLY A 55 -19.61 -6.98 -7.62
C GLY A 55 -20.73 -6.25 -6.89
N LYS A 56 -20.79 -6.33 -5.56
CA LYS A 56 -21.75 -5.59 -4.73
C LYS A 56 -21.49 -4.09 -4.74
N VAL A 57 -20.22 -3.71 -4.83
CA VAL A 57 -19.79 -2.33 -4.97
C VAL A 57 -19.11 -2.13 -6.33
N LYS A 58 -19.47 -1.06 -7.02
CA LYS A 58 -18.94 -0.71 -8.34
C LYS A 58 -17.94 0.42 -8.21
N MET A 59 -16.67 0.13 -8.44
CA MET A 59 -15.58 1.10 -8.35
C MET A 59 -15.71 2.26 -9.35
N GLU A 60 -16.36 2.03 -10.48
CA GLU A 60 -16.57 3.03 -11.55
C GLU A 60 -17.38 4.24 -11.11
N ARG A 61 -17.99 4.18 -9.93
CA ARG A 61 -18.71 5.31 -9.33
C ARG A 61 -17.81 6.30 -8.59
N TYR A 62 -16.55 5.94 -8.41
CA TYR A 62 -15.59 6.70 -7.61
C TYR A 62 -14.47 7.26 -8.48
N GLN A 63 -14.04 8.48 -8.19
CA GLN A 63 -12.95 9.13 -8.91
C GLN A 63 -11.61 8.44 -8.69
N ALA A 64 -11.39 7.93 -7.50
CA ALA A 64 -10.21 7.16 -7.14
C ALA A 64 -10.58 6.04 -6.16
N VAL A 65 -9.81 4.99 -6.16
CA VAL A 65 -9.90 3.86 -5.23
C VAL A 65 -8.57 3.72 -4.51
N ASP A 66 -8.63 3.60 -3.20
CA ASP A 66 -7.51 3.31 -2.33
C ASP A 66 -7.67 1.88 -1.81
N LEU A 67 -6.82 0.98 -2.30
CA LEU A 67 -6.80 -0.42 -1.91
C LEU A 67 -5.74 -0.62 -0.83
N ILE A 68 -6.20 -0.91 0.37
CA ILE A 68 -5.37 -1.11 1.55
C ILE A 68 -5.13 -2.61 1.74
N ASN A 69 -4.02 -3.12 1.28
CA ASN A 69 -3.66 -4.53 1.42
C ASN A 69 -2.87 -4.83 2.72
N GLY A 70 -2.20 -3.83 3.28
CA GLY A 70 -1.45 -4.01 4.53
C GLY A 70 -0.47 -5.16 4.50
N LEU A 71 -0.71 -6.18 5.30
CA LEU A 71 0.07 -7.40 5.36
C LEU A 71 -0.66 -8.61 4.77
N GLU A 72 -1.67 -8.40 3.96
CA GLU A 72 -2.44 -9.50 3.37
C GLU A 72 -1.61 -10.30 2.37
N ARG A 73 -1.60 -11.60 2.57
CA ARG A 73 -0.94 -12.59 1.71
C ARG A 73 -1.51 -13.97 1.92
N HIS A 74 -1.22 -14.88 1.01
CA HIS A 74 -1.43 -16.30 1.22
C HIS A 74 -0.30 -16.90 2.06
N ASP A 75 -0.60 -17.30 3.27
CA ASP A 75 0.38 -17.87 4.21
C ASP A 75 0.48 -19.40 4.17
N GLY A 76 -0.43 -20.07 3.44
CA GLY A 76 -0.47 -21.53 3.32
C GLY A 76 -1.11 -22.25 4.50
N TYR A 77 -1.47 -21.56 5.60
CA TYR A 77 -1.96 -22.19 6.82
C TYR A 77 -3.46 -22.03 7.04
N THR A 78 -4.09 -21.07 6.35
CA THR A 78 -5.51 -20.80 6.51
C THR A 78 -6.35 -21.71 5.61
N HIS A 79 -7.54 -22.14 6.11
CA HIS A 79 -8.52 -22.87 5.30
C HIS A 79 -9.10 -22.04 4.17
N ARG A 80 -9.06 -20.73 4.28
CA ARG A 80 -9.41 -19.81 3.19
C ARG A 80 -8.15 -19.36 2.47
N TYR A 81 -8.24 -19.33 1.15
CA TYR A 81 -7.19 -18.82 0.32
C TYR A 81 -7.28 -17.30 0.27
N PHE A 82 -6.50 -16.64 1.12
CA PHE A 82 -6.34 -15.20 1.06
C PHE A 82 -5.17 -14.84 0.15
N LYS A 83 -5.35 -13.81 -0.63
CA LYS A 83 -4.30 -13.22 -1.45
C LYS A 83 -4.44 -11.72 -1.47
N ALA A 84 -3.32 -11.01 -1.55
CA ALA A 84 -3.31 -9.56 -1.75
C ALA A 84 -4.22 -9.14 -2.92
N PHE A 85 -4.26 -9.94 -3.97
CA PHE A 85 -5.21 -9.77 -5.07
C PHE A 85 -5.80 -11.12 -5.46
N SER A 86 -7.00 -11.41 -4.99
CA SER A 86 -7.72 -12.61 -5.46
C SER A 86 -8.00 -12.50 -6.98
N PRO A 87 -8.13 -13.63 -7.69
CA PRO A 87 -8.38 -13.59 -9.14
C PRO A 87 -9.61 -12.77 -9.54
N THR A 88 -10.64 -12.81 -8.73
CA THR A 88 -11.85 -12.02 -8.97
C THR A 88 -11.59 -10.53 -8.76
N LEU A 89 -10.86 -10.17 -7.72
CA LEU A 89 -10.46 -8.79 -7.46
C LEU A 89 -9.56 -8.25 -8.59
N GLN A 90 -8.58 -9.03 -9.06
CA GLN A 90 -7.73 -8.66 -10.20
C GLN A 90 -8.58 -8.30 -11.43
N ASN A 91 -9.59 -9.10 -11.75
CA ASN A 91 -10.49 -8.82 -12.88
C ASN A 91 -11.27 -7.52 -12.70
N ARG A 92 -11.73 -7.22 -11.48
CA ARG A 92 -12.44 -5.97 -11.17
C ARG A 92 -11.51 -4.76 -11.27
N LEU A 93 -10.30 -4.86 -10.71
CA LEU A 93 -9.31 -3.79 -10.77
C LEU A 93 -8.86 -3.52 -12.22
N LYS A 94 -8.63 -4.59 -13.00
CA LYS A 94 -8.33 -4.48 -14.43
C LYS A 94 -9.43 -3.74 -15.18
N TYR A 95 -10.69 -4.15 -14.97
CA TYR A 95 -11.83 -3.48 -15.60
C TYR A 95 -11.90 -2.01 -15.20
N TYR A 96 -11.78 -1.70 -13.91
CA TYR A 96 -11.78 -0.34 -13.39
C TYR A 96 -10.66 0.51 -13.99
N ALA A 97 -9.42 0.03 -13.96
CA ALA A 97 -8.27 0.73 -14.51
C ALA A 97 -8.48 1.06 -15.99
N LEU A 98 -8.78 0.05 -16.82
CA LEU A 98 -8.92 0.22 -18.27
C LEU A 98 -10.10 1.13 -18.67
N ASN A 99 -11.06 1.36 -17.78
CA ASN A 99 -12.17 2.30 -17.97
C ASN A 99 -11.93 3.67 -17.32
N GLY A 100 -10.69 4.07 -17.15
CA GLY A 100 -10.36 5.41 -16.66
C GLY A 100 -10.09 5.49 -15.17
N GLY A 101 -9.94 4.37 -14.50
CA GLY A 101 -9.76 4.31 -13.06
C GLY A 101 -8.50 4.99 -12.54
N ARG A 102 -8.54 5.34 -11.28
CA ARG A 102 -7.45 5.95 -10.52
C ARG A 102 -7.22 5.10 -9.28
N LEU A 103 -6.09 4.42 -9.19
CA LEU A 103 -5.87 3.39 -8.19
C LEU A 103 -4.62 3.64 -7.35
N LEU A 104 -4.79 3.79 -6.05
CA LEU A 104 -3.74 3.63 -5.05
C LEU A 104 -3.77 2.19 -4.55
N VAL A 105 -2.62 1.58 -4.42
CA VAL A 105 -2.45 0.27 -3.78
C VAL A 105 -1.29 0.37 -2.79
N SER A 106 -1.51 -0.02 -1.55
CA SER A 106 -0.46 -0.06 -0.54
C SER A 106 -0.47 -1.37 0.25
N GLY A 107 0.71 -1.91 0.53
CA GLY A 107 0.86 -3.16 1.26
C GLY A 107 2.23 -3.80 1.10
N SER A 108 2.56 -4.73 2.00
CA SER A 108 3.87 -5.40 2.06
C SER A 108 4.01 -6.64 1.19
N TYR A 109 2.94 -7.12 0.57
CA TYR A 109 2.96 -8.37 -0.22
C TYR A 109 2.29 -8.20 -1.58
N ASN A 110 2.26 -6.97 -2.08
CA ASN A 110 1.62 -6.64 -3.36
C ASN A 110 2.28 -7.35 -4.56
N GLY A 111 3.56 -7.62 -4.47
CA GLY A 111 4.34 -8.27 -5.52
C GLY A 111 4.65 -9.73 -5.22
N SER A 112 5.17 -10.05 -4.04
CA SER A 112 5.64 -11.38 -3.70
C SER A 112 4.53 -12.42 -3.60
N ASP A 113 3.31 -12.02 -3.30
CA ASP A 113 2.16 -12.92 -3.27
C ASP A 113 1.64 -13.28 -4.67
N MET A 114 2.09 -12.58 -5.71
CA MET A 114 1.74 -12.81 -7.11
C MET A 114 2.74 -13.76 -7.77
N GLN A 115 2.47 -15.06 -7.71
CA GLN A 115 3.44 -16.08 -8.05
C GLN A 115 3.27 -16.69 -9.45
N THR A 116 2.04 -16.80 -9.93
CA THR A 116 1.75 -17.35 -11.26
C THR A 116 2.02 -16.34 -12.36
N GLU A 117 2.25 -16.78 -13.58
CA GLU A 117 2.48 -15.91 -14.73
C GLU A 117 1.28 -14.97 -15.00
N ALA A 118 0.06 -15.45 -14.77
CA ALA A 118 -1.13 -14.61 -14.92
C ALA A 118 -1.21 -13.50 -13.87
N GLU A 119 -0.79 -13.78 -12.64
CA GLU A 119 -0.72 -12.81 -11.56
C GLU A 119 0.40 -11.79 -11.79
N LYS A 120 1.56 -12.23 -12.24
CA LYS A 120 2.65 -11.34 -12.64
C LYS A 120 2.25 -10.45 -13.81
N ALA A 121 1.51 -11.00 -14.77
CA ALA A 121 0.96 -10.22 -15.87
C ALA A 121 -0.05 -9.15 -15.38
N PHE A 122 -0.85 -9.44 -14.36
CA PHE A 122 -1.71 -8.42 -13.75
C PHE A 122 -0.87 -7.28 -13.15
N LEU A 123 0.22 -7.59 -12.45
CA LEU A 123 1.12 -6.56 -11.91
C LEU A 123 1.73 -5.70 -13.04
N SER A 124 2.31 -6.34 -14.05
CA SER A 124 3.01 -5.64 -15.13
C SER A 124 2.08 -4.88 -16.06
N ASP A 125 0.93 -5.47 -16.41
CA ASP A 125 0.04 -4.90 -17.43
C ASP A 125 -0.90 -3.85 -16.86
N ILE A 126 -1.32 -4.02 -15.59
CA ILE A 126 -2.33 -3.16 -14.98
C ILE A 126 -1.72 -2.22 -13.95
N LEU A 127 -1.00 -2.74 -12.96
CA LEU A 127 -0.37 -1.89 -11.93
C LEU A 127 0.92 -1.23 -12.41
N LYS A 128 1.48 -1.73 -13.52
CA LYS A 128 2.73 -1.24 -14.13
C LYS A 128 3.94 -1.39 -13.22
N VAL A 129 3.97 -2.48 -12.48
CA VAL A 129 5.07 -2.85 -11.59
C VAL A 129 5.54 -4.27 -11.83
N ASN A 130 6.82 -4.50 -11.59
CA ASN A 130 7.39 -5.83 -11.39
C ASN A 130 7.93 -5.91 -9.98
N TYR A 131 7.73 -7.04 -9.33
CA TYR A 131 8.33 -7.35 -8.04
C TYR A 131 9.77 -7.81 -8.22
N GLU A 132 10.67 -7.26 -7.43
CA GLU A 132 12.07 -7.68 -7.39
C GLU A 132 12.34 -8.43 -6.08
N PRO A 133 12.56 -9.76 -6.14
CA PRO A 133 12.76 -10.58 -4.96
C PRO A 133 14.20 -10.41 -4.42
N THR A 134 14.50 -9.30 -3.79
CA THR A 134 15.78 -9.10 -3.10
C THR A 134 15.57 -9.16 -1.60
N GLY A 135 16.32 -10.02 -0.95
CA GLY A 135 16.31 -10.18 0.50
C GLY A 135 17.04 -9.08 1.28
N THR A 136 17.14 -7.89 0.74
CA THR A 136 17.82 -6.78 1.41
C THR A 136 16.92 -6.14 2.47
N LYS A 137 17.34 -6.22 3.69
CA LYS A 137 16.81 -5.34 4.74
C LYS A 137 17.32 -3.93 4.46
N PHE A 138 16.41 -2.98 4.36
CA PHE A 138 16.74 -1.57 4.19
C PHE A 138 16.91 -0.94 5.57
N ILE A 139 18.11 -1.01 6.10
CA ILE A 139 18.40 -0.57 7.46
C ILE A 139 19.15 0.74 7.41
N VAL A 140 18.58 1.76 8.03
CA VAL A 140 19.29 2.99 8.37
C VAL A 140 19.73 2.88 9.81
N GLN A 141 21.00 3.07 10.05
CA GLN A 141 21.55 3.12 11.40
C GLN A 141 21.53 4.57 11.90
N ASP A 142 20.74 4.81 12.92
CA ASP A 142 20.84 6.04 13.69
C ASP A 142 21.72 5.77 14.91
N ILE A 143 22.80 6.50 15.03
CA ILE A 143 23.69 6.44 16.19
C ILE A 143 23.22 7.52 17.17
N ASN A 144 22.80 7.11 18.36
CA ASN A 144 22.52 8.05 19.41
C ASN A 144 23.85 8.69 19.86
N PRO A 145 24.00 10.02 19.75
CA PRO A 145 25.25 10.69 20.10
C PRO A 145 25.58 10.66 21.60
N GLU A 146 24.61 10.37 22.47
CA GLU A 146 24.80 10.39 23.93
C GLU A 146 25.34 9.07 24.47
N ASP A 147 24.94 7.95 23.90
CA ASP A 147 25.27 6.61 24.42
C ASP A 147 25.87 5.66 23.37
N SER A 148 25.99 6.14 22.11
CA SER A 148 26.48 5.37 20.97
C SER A 148 25.61 4.13 20.64
N THR A 149 24.38 4.07 21.13
CA THR A 149 23.48 3.00 20.75
C THR A 149 23.09 3.14 19.28
N ILE A 150 23.08 2.01 18.57
CA ILE A 150 22.68 1.96 17.17
C ILE A 150 21.24 1.49 17.12
N THR A 151 20.37 2.35 16.62
CA THR A 151 19.00 1.99 16.30
C THR A 151 18.85 1.80 14.80
N GLU A 152 18.44 0.63 14.40
CA GLU A 152 18.19 0.31 13.00
C GLU A 152 16.73 0.61 12.64
N ARG A 153 16.52 1.41 11.61
CA ARG A 153 15.18 1.71 11.09
C ARG A 153 15.18 1.95 9.59
N ASP A 154 14.08 1.59 8.97
CA ASP A 154 13.90 1.82 7.56
C ASP A 154 13.47 3.26 7.28
N SER A 155 14.05 3.84 6.24
CA SER A 155 13.70 5.17 5.77
C SER A 155 13.33 5.14 4.30
N ILE A 156 12.39 5.98 3.94
CA ILE A 156 11.99 6.17 2.54
C ILE A 156 12.28 7.60 2.13
N VAL A 157 13.00 7.73 1.02
CA VAL A 157 13.27 9.02 0.39
C VAL A 157 12.37 9.14 -0.82
N THR A 158 11.55 10.17 -0.86
CA THR A 158 10.68 10.41 -2.00
C THR A 158 11.46 11.03 -3.16
N THR A 159 11.05 10.71 -4.38
CA THR A 159 11.62 11.31 -5.57
C THR A 159 11.02 12.71 -5.77
N ALA A 160 11.81 13.74 -5.50
CA ALA A 160 11.37 15.12 -5.64
C ALA A 160 10.99 15.43 -7.11
N GLY A 161 9.91 16.17 -7.29
CA GLY A 161 9.47 16.66 -8.60
C GLY A 161 8.66 15.69 -9.45
N SER A 162 8.60 14.42 -9.10
CA SER A 162 7.86 13.41 -9.88
C SER A 162 6.37 13.37 -9.53
N VAL A 163 6.04 13.63 -8.27
CA VAL A 163 4.65 13.67 -7.76
C VAL A 163 4.52 14.83 -6.79
N SER A 164 3.45 15.62 -6.94
CA SER A 164 3.21 16.79 -6.10
C SER A 164 3.06 16.41 -4.62
N GLY A 165 3.78 17.10 -3.75
CA GLY A 165 3.74 16.88 -2.31
C GLY A 165 4.60 15.73 -1.79
N LEU A 166 5.31 15.04 -2.67
CA LEU A 166 6.21 13.96 -2.29
C LEU A 166 7.67 14.40 -2.40
N GLY A 167 8.15 15.20 -1.51
CA GLY A 167 9.55 15.65 -1.45
C GLY A 167 10.13 15.45 -0.06
N GLN A 168 9.68 14.44 0.67
CA GLN A 168 9.98 14.28 2.07
C GLN A 168 10.75 12.98 2.33
N VAL A 169 11.57 12.99 3.36
CA VAL A 169 12.17 11.80 3.95
C VAL A 169 11.33 11.41 5.15
N PHE A 170 10.95 10.16 5.25
CA PHE A 170 10.16 9.65 6.35
C PHE A 170 10.48 8.20 6.69
N ASN A 171 10.13 7.81 7.89
CA ASN A 171 10.27 6.44 8.39
C ASN A 171 8.90 5.76 8.44
N TYR A 172 8.91 4.43 8.38
CA TYR A 172 7.74 3.62 8.66
C TYR A 172 8.03 2.64 9.81
N TYR A 173 6.97 2.18 10.48
CA TYR A 173 7.10 1.22 11.56
C TYR A 173 7.54 -0.13 11.02
N ASN A 174 8.69 -0.61 11.47
CA ASN A 174 9.22 -1.94 11.19
C ASN A 174 9.12 -2.89 12.40
N GLU A 175 8.63 -2.39 13.52
CA GLU A 175 8.37 -3.14 14.73
C GLU A 175 6.93 -2.93 15.21
N LEU A 176 6.37 -4.00 15.78
CA LEU A 176 5.03 -3.96 16.37
C LEU A 176 5.03 -3.06 17.60
N ASN A 177 4.06 -2.17 17.68
CA ASN A 177 3.84 -1.33 18.86
C ASN A 177 2.35 -1.25 19.21
N ALA A 178 2.04 -0.51 20.29
CA ALA A 178 0.68 -0.41 20.79
C ALA A 178 -0.32 0.29 19.83
N LYS A 179 0.16 0.92 18.77
CA LYS A 179 -0.68 1.71 17.85
C LYS A 179 -0.68 1.19 16.42
N HIS A 180 0.37 0.45 16.04
CA HIS A 180 0.56 0.02 14.67
C HIS A 180 1.14 -1.38 14.60
N TYR A 181 0.75 -2.13 13.59
CA TYR A 181 1.49 -3.31 13.17
C TYR A 181 2.78 -2.88 12.43
N ALA A 182 3.66 -3.82 12.21
CA ALA A 182 4.94 -3.55 11.57
C ALA A 182 4.93 -3.91 10.09
N ALA A 183 5.47 -3.03 9.26
CA ALA A 183 5.78 -3.34 7.86
C ALA A 183 7.12 -4.09 7.80
N THR A 184 7.09 -5.37 8.18
CA THR A 184 8.30 -6.19 8.30
C THR A 184 8.87 -6.69 6.97
N HIS A 185 8.11 -6.57 5.89
CA HIS A 185 8.46 -7.08 4.57
C HIS A 185 8.15 -6.03 3.49
N PRO A 186 8.87 -4.91 3.50
CA PRO A 186 8.73 -3.94 2.42
C PRO A 186 9.26 -4.54 1.12
N GLU A 187 8.62 -4.22 0.00
CA GLU A 187 8.93 -4.78 -1.31
C GLU A 187 9.57 -3.77 -2.24
N ILE A 188 10.49 -4.23 -3.08
CA ILE A 188 11.00 -3.47 -4.19
C ILE A 188 10.08 -3.67 -5.38
N LEU A 189 9.51 -2.59 -5.87
CA LEU A 189 8.64 -2.57 -7.04
C LEU A 189 9.31 -1.79 -8.16
N GLN A 190 9.63 -2.45 -9.25
CA GLN A 190 10.25 -1.82 -10.43
C GLN A 190 9.18 -1.33 -11.41
N PRO A 191 9.32 -0.12 -11.98
CA PRO A 191 8.38 0.37 -12.97
C PRO A 191 8.45 -0.41 -14.28
N VAL A 192 7.29 -0.62 -14.92
CA VAL A 192 7.16 -1.32 -16.19
C VAL A 192 6.68 -0.37 -17.29
N GLY A 193 7.43 -0.33 -18.40
CA GLY A 193 7.12 0.53 -19.54
C GLY A 193 7.67 1.96 -19.39
N ASN A 194 7.44 2.77 -20.42
CA ASN A 194 8.09 4.09 -20.52
C ASN A 194 7.39 5.21 -19.74
N THR A 195 6.18 4.97 -19.27
CA THR A 195 5.36 5.97 -18.57
C THR A 195 5.16 5.68 -17.10
N ALA A 196 5.61 4.52 -16.63
CA ALA A 196 5.74 4.22 -15.21
C ALA A 196 7.10 4.71 -14.71
N PHE A 197 7.15 5.18 -13.47
CA PHE A 197 8.38 5.68 -12.87
C PHE A 197 8.41 5.42 -11.37
N THR A 198 9.62 5.35 -10.81
CA THR A 198 9.82 5.26 -9.37
C THR A 198 9.38 6.56 -8.71
N ALA A 199 8.35 6.49 -7.87
CA ALA A 199 7.80 7.64 -7.16
C ALA A 199 8.41 7.81 -5.75
N MET A 200 8.86 6.72 -5.14
CA MET A 200 9.54 6.72 -3.85
C MET A 200 10.73 5.76 -3.88
N ARG A 201 11.74 6.05 -3.07
CA ARG A 201 12.93 5.20 -2.95
C ARG A 201 13.20 4.90 -1.48
N TYR A 202 13.61 3.69 -1.23
CA TYR A 202 14.25 3.34 0.03
C TYR A 202 15.62 4.00 0.13
N THR A 203 16.17 4.04 1.34
CA THR A 203 17.51 4.61 1.57
C THR A 203 18.60 3.92 0.75
N SER A 204 18.40 2.66 0.43
CA SER A 204 19.28 1.89 -0.49
C SER A 204 19.29 2.42 -1.93
N GLY A 205 18.37 3.34 -2.28
CA GLY A 205 18.16 3.80 -3.64
C GLY A 205 17.20 2.94 -4.46
N THR A 206 16.76 1.79 -3.95
CA THR A 206 15.82 0.91 -4.65
C THR A 206 14.40 1.47 -4.65
N SER A 207 13.56 1.02 -5.56
CA SER A 207 12.23 1.57 -5.76
C SER A 207 11.24 1.05 -4.70
N ALA A 208 10.69 1.96 -3.90
CA ALA A 208 9.72 1.67 -2.84
C ALA A 208 8.27 1.86 -3.31
N ALA A 209 8.05 2.68 -4.32
CA ALA A 209 6.75 2.89 -4.92
C ALA A 209 6.89 3.28 -6.40
N VAL A 210 5.91 2.87 -7.18
CA VAL A 210 5.83 3.17 -8.61
C VAL A 210 4.55 3.93 -8.89
N ALA A 211 4.68 4.99 -9.65
CA ALA A 211 3.56 5.74 -10.20
C ALA A 211 3.47 5.55 -11.72
N TYR A 212 2.26 5.42 -12.21
CA TYR A 212 1.97 5.33 -13.64
C TYR A 212 0.88 6.32 -14.02
N LYS A 213 1.13 7.03 -15.11
CA LYS A 213 0.17 7.98 -15.67
C LYS A 213 0.05 7.79 -17.17
N SER A 214 -1.15 7.55 -17.63
CA SER A 214 -1.49 7.55 -19.05
C SER A 214 -2.71 8.44 -19.32
N THR A 215 -3.10 8.51 -20.57
CA THR A 215 -4.36 9.16 -20.96
C THR A 215 -5.59 8.38 -20.49
N SER A 216 -5.44 7.06 -20.28
CA SER A 216 -6.56 6.18 -19.94
C SER A 216 -6.73 6.06 -18.43
N TYR A 217 -5.67 5.73 -17.69
CA TYR A 217 -5.76 5.48 -16.25
C TYR A 217 -4.46 5.83 -15.52
N ARG A 218 -4.52 5.83 -14.20
CA ARG A 218 -3.34 6.07 -13.35
C ARG A 218 -3.31 5.08 -12.21
N THR A 219 -2.10 4.66 -11.84
CA THR A 219 -1.87 3.85 -10.65
C THR A 219 -0.75 4.43 -9.80
N PHE A 220 -0.84 4.19 -8.52
CA PHE A 220 0.22 4.42 -7.56
C PHE A 220 0.34 3.17 -6.70
N CYS A 221 1.42 2.42 -6.83
CA CYS A 221 1.61 1.16 -6.16
C CYS A 221 2.79 1.26 -5.20
N MET A 222 2.55 0.96 -3.92
CA MET A 222 3.53 1.04 -2.86
C MET A 222 3.91 -0.37 -2.39
N GLY A 223 5.20 -0.60 -2.17
CA GLY A 223 5.74 -1.84 -1.62
C GLY A 223 5.71 -1.91 -0.09
N PHE A 224 5.00 -1.01 0.55
CA PHE A 224 4.79 -0.97 2.00
C PHE A 224 3.45 -0.30 2.33
N PRO A 225 2.86 -0.58 3.50
CA PRO A 225 1.60 0.03 3.92
C PRO A 225 1.76 1.52 4.27
N VAL A 226 0.90 2.36 3.72
CA VAL A 226 0.90 3.82 4.00
C VAL A 226 0.65 4.12 5.47
N GLU A 227 -0.24 3.37 6.10
CA GLU A 227 -0.61 3.53 7.49
C GLU A 227 0.55 3.29 8.46
N CYS A 228 1.59 2.62 8.00
CA CYS A 228 2.82 2.42 8.78
C CYS A 228 3.76 3.64 8.77
N ILE A 229 3.51 4.68 7.99
CA ILE A 229 4.31 5.91 8.06
C ILE A 229 4.19 6.50 9.46
N VAL A 230 5.35 6.70 10.12
CA VAL A 230 5.42 7.04 11.54
C VAL A 230 4.79 8.38 11.86
N ASP A 231 5.20 9.44 11.13
CA ASP A 231 4.69 10.78 11.36
C ASP A 231 3.35 11.01 10.66
N GLU A 232 2.33 11.32 11.44
CA GLU A 232 0.97 11.53 10.95
C GLU A 232 0.87 12.65 9.91
N ARG A 233 1.55 13.77 10.13
CA ARG A 233 1.51 14.91 9.20
C ARG A 233 2.12 14.53 7.86
N THR A 234 3.23 13.83 7.92
CA THR A 234 3.91 13.30 6.73
C THR A 234 3.03 12.29 6.01
N ARG A 235 2.43 11.34 6.73
CA ARG A 235 1.49 10.37 6.18
C ARG A 235 0.32 11.04 5.46
N ASN A 236 -0.30 12.01 6.09
CA ASN A 236 -1.41 12.78 5.51
C ASN A 236 -0.94 13.54 4.26
N SER A 237 0.23 14.16 4.30
CA SER A 237 0.81 14.86 3.15
C SER A 237 1.12 13.91 1.98
N VAL A 238 1.62 12.73 2.28
CA VAL A 238 1.89 11.68 1.28
C VAL A 238 0.59 11.23 0.61
N LEU A 239 -0.43 10.90 1.40
CA LEU A 239 -1.75 10.51 0.87
C LEU A 239 -2.36 11.59 -0.03
N LEU A 240 -2.31 12.85 0.41
CA LEU A 240 -2.81 13.97 -0.40
C LEU A 240 -2.00 14.18 -1.68
N GLY A 241 -0.69 14.03 -1.62
CA GLY A 241 0.17 14.10 -2.80
C GLY A 241 -0.14 13.01 -3.82
N ILE A 242 -0.33 11.78 -3.34
CA ILE A 242 -0.74 10.66 -4.18
C ILE A 242 -2.12 10.91 -4.79
N LEU A 243 -3.08 11.36 -3.99
CA LEU A 243 -4.43 11.64 -4.46
C LEU A 243 -4.45 12.74 -5.53
N LYS A 244 -3.69 13.80 -5.36
CA LYS A 244 -3.51 14.83 -6.39
C LYS A 244 -2.94 14.25 -7.68
N PHE A 245 -1.89 13.45 -7.59
CA PHE A 245 -1.34 12.78 -8.76
C PHE A 245 -2.38 11.91 -9.48
N LEU A 246 -3.21 11.20 -8.74
CA LEU A 246 -4.21 10.33 -9.31
C LEU A 246 -5.35 11.11 -9.98
N ILE A 247 -5.82 12.21 -9.39
CA ILE A 247 -7.03 12.91 -9.83
C ILE A 247 -6.74 14.08 -10.79
N GLU A 248 -5.67 14.81 -10.57
CA GLU A 248 -5.26 15.96 -11.38
C GLU A 248 -4.40 15.56 -12.58
#